data_7dc09133b09f4b94f916be1f68e4ba73
#
_entry.id   7dc09133b09f4b94f916be1f68e4ba73
#
_cell.length_a   1.000
_cell.length_b   1.000
_cell.length_c   1.000
_cell.angle_alpha   90.00
_cell.angle_beta   90.00
_cell.angle_gamma   90.00
#
_symmetry.space_group_name_H-M   'P 1'
#
loop_
_entity.id
_entity.type
_entity.pdbx_description
1 polymer ?
#
loop_
_entity_poly.entity_id
_entity_poly.type
_entity_poly.pdbx_seq_one_letter_code
_entity_poly.pdbx_strand_id
1 'polypeptide(L)'
;MPVRIALDAMGGDNAPGAPVEGAILAAREHPEVEFILVGRSDAIATELARHDGGKQRLRIHPASEVVGMAEKPSVALRTKKDSSMRVGANLVKAGEAEAFVSAGNTGALMATARYVLKTLPGVDRPAIAGMLPSIKGQTLMLDVGANVDCTAEHLGQFAMMGKVYATAVLGLPRPRIGLLNIGEEEIKGNEVVKEASEILRSRLGERFVGNVEASDIFMGDVDVVVCDGFVGNVSLKTTEGLARLLTHFLRESFGASLWTKLGYLAARPALRTFRDRVDPRKYNGAILLGLNGIVVKSHGSADPFAFSRAIGKAVGLVENRVNEKIRREAQALVADEGNAA
;
A
#
# COMPACT_ATOMS: atom_id res chain seq x y z
N MET A 1 -22.24 -9.70 -9.50
CA MET A 1 -21.61 -10.73 -8.67
C MET A 1 -21.02 -10.03 -7.46
N PRO A 2 -20.96 -10.66 -6.27
CA PRO A 2 -20.30 -10.04 -5.12
C PRO A 2 -18.82 -9.82 -5.43
N VAL A 3 -18.23 -8.78 -4.82
CA VAL A 3 -16.77 -8.54 -4.87
C VAL A 3 -16.09 -9.65 -4.08
N ARG A 4 -15.01 -10.23 -4.63
CA ARG A 4 -14.24 -11.32 -4.01
C ARG A 4 -12.79 -10.88 -3.81
N ILE A 5 -12.29 -11.00 -2.61
CA ILE A 5 -10.92 -10.63 -2.25
C ILE A 5 -10.15 -11.87 -1.81
N ALA A 6 -9.07 -12.19 -2.48
CA ALA A 6 -8.14 -13.25 -2.06
C ALA A 6 -7.19 -12.71 -0.98
N LEU A 7 -6.99 -13.51 0.08
CA LEU A 7 -6.20 -13.16 1.25
C LEU A 7 -5.13 -14.21 1.47
N ASP A 8 -3.87 -13.81 1.50
CA ASP A 8 -2.75 -14.68 1.88
C ASP A 8 -2.83 -14.99 3.38
N ALA A 9 -3.44 -16.13 3.72
CA ALA A 9 -3.60 -16.54 5.11
C ALA A 9 -2.28 -17.03 5.75
N MET A 10 -1.24 -17.26 4.95
CA MET A 10 0.06 -17.78 5.42
C MET A 10 1.18 -16.72 5.38
N GLY A 11 0.87 -15.48 4.94
CA GLY A 11 1.85 -14.40 4.84
C GLY A 11 1.95 -13.55 6.09
N GLY A 12 3.19 -13.20 6.47
CA GLY A 12 3.50 -12.36 7.62
C GLY A 12 3.93 -13.13 8.87
N ASP A 13 4.41 -12.37 9.86
CA ASP A 13 5.01 -12.92 11.09
C ASP A 13 3.97 -13.56 12.01
N ASN A 14 2.71 -13.12 11.91
CA ASN A 14 1.59 -13.54 12.75
C ASN A 14 0.58 -14.45 12.02
N ALA A 15 0.99 -15.06 10.91
CA ALA A 15 0.13 -15.98 10.16
C ALA A 15 0.02 -17.37 10.86
N PRO A 16 -1.11 -18.06 10.75
CA PRO A 16 -2.37 -17.66 10.09
C PRO A 16 -3.28 -16.77 10.95
N GLY A 17 -2.99 -16.59 12.25
CA GLY A 17 -3.87 -15.92 13.20
C GLY A 17 -4.30 -14.52 12.77
N ALA A 18 -3.36 -13.62 12.58
CA ALA A 18 -3.69 -12.23 12.21
C ALA A 18 -4.41 -12.10 10.86
N PRO A 19 -4.02 -12.81 9.77
CA PRO A 19 -4.77 -12.79 8.52
C PRO A 19 -6.20 -13.32 8.66
N VAL A 20 -6.42 -14.41 9.39
CA VAL A 20 -7.75 -15.01 9.58
C VAL A 20 -8.65 -14.10 10.41
N GLU A 21 -8.19 -13.63 11.57
CA GLU A 21 -8.95 -12.71 12.41
C GLU A 21 -9.19 -11.37 11.70
N GLY A 22 -8.20 -10.86 10.97
CA GLY A 22 -8.34 -9.64 10.15
C GLY A 22 -9.39 -9.80 9.04
N ALA A 23 -9.49 -10.99 8.44
CA ALA A 23 -10.54 -11.31 7.48
C ALA A 23 -11.94 -11.32 8.13
N ILE A 24 -12.06 -11.86 9.35
CA ILE A 24 -13.31 -11.83 10.12
C ILE A 24 -13.73 -10.39 10.44
N LEU A 25 -12.78 -9.54 10.84
CA LEU A 25 -13.05 -8.12 11.08
C LEU A 25 -13.53 -7.42 9.80
N ALA A 26 -12.84 -7.66 8.68
CA ALA A 26 -13.22 -7.11 7.39
C ALA A 26 -14.59 -7.59 6.91
N ALA A 27 -14.92 -8.88 7.13
CA ALA A 27 -16.23 -9.44 6.76
C ALA A 27 -17.41 -8.82 7.54
N ARG A 28 -17.16 -8.32 8.75
CA ARG A 28 -18.16 -7.58 9.53
C ARG A 28 -18.36 -6.15 9.00
N GLU A 29 -17.29 -5.53 8.51
CA GLU A 29 -17.32 -4.16 7.95
C GLU A 29 -17.85 -4.13 6.51
N HIS A 30 -17.64 -5.21 5.75
CA HIS A 30 -18.00 -5.37 4.33
C HIS A 30 -18.84 -6.63 4.12
N PRO A 31 -20.10 -6.68 4.59
CA PRO A 31 -20.92 -7.89 4.55
C PRO A 31 -21.31 -8.33 3.13
N GLU A 32 -21.18 -7.46 2.13
CA GLU A 32 -21.43 -7.72 0.71
C GLU A 32 -20.24 -8.38 0.00
N VAL A 33 -19.04 -8.37 0.62
CA VAL A 33 -17.80 -8.89 0.03
C VAL A 33 -17.56 -10.34 0.47
N GLU A 34 -17.09 -11.17 -0.45
CA GLU A 34 -16.61 -12.53 -0.17
C GLU A 34 -15.09 -12.54 -0.05
N PHE A 35 -14.58 -13.22 0.97
CA PHE A 35 -13.14 -13.34 1.21
C PHE A 35 -12.67 -14.77 1.02
N ILE A 36 -11.57 -14.94 0.27
CA ILE A 36 -10.97 -16.23 -0.04
C ILE A 36 -9.66 -16.33 0.72
N LEU A 37 -9.65 -17.12 1.80
CA LEU A 37 -8.46 -17.41 2.59
C LEU A 37 -7.61 -18.44 1.86
N VAL A 38 -6.45 -18.03 1.36
CA VAL A 38 -5.53 -18.86 0.57
C VAL A 38 -4.41 -19.40 1.44
N GLY A 39 -4.25 -20.71 1.51
CA GLY A 39 -3.20 -21.34 2.30
C GLY A 39 -3.49 -22.77 2.72
N ARG A 40 -2.78 -23.25 3.73
CA ARG A 40 -2.97 -24.62 4.26
C ARG A 40 -4.32 -24.73 4.94
N SER A 41 -5.18 -25.53 4.36
CA SER A 41 -6.59 -25.65 4.76
C SER A 41 -6.78 -26.08 6.22
N ASP A 42 -5.95 -26.98 6.71
CA ASP A 42 -5.95 -27.45 8.10
C ASP A 42 -5.62 -26.34 9.11
N ALA A 43 -4.59 -25.55 8.82
CA ALA A 43 -4.17 -24.44 9.66
C ALA A 43 -5.24 -23.33 9.68
N ILE A 44 -5.79 -22.98 8.51
CA ILE A 44 -6.85 -21.99 8.38
C ILE A 44 -8.12 -22.43 9.10
N ALA A 45 -8.55 -23.69 8.91
CA ALA A 45 -9.74 -24.24 9.56
C ALA A 45 -9.60 -24.26 11.08
N THR A 46 -8.42 -24.65 11.59
CA THR A 46 -8.10 -24.64 13.02
C THR A 46 -8.21 -23.22 13.59
N GLU A 47 -7.68 -22.21 12.88
CA GLU A 47 -7.74 -20.83 13.33
C GLU A 47 -9.18 -20.29 13.28
N LEU A 48 -9.92 -20.55 12.21
CA LEU A 48 -11.33 -20.16 12.08
C LEU A 48 -12.19 -20.77 13.21
N ALA A 49 -11.88 -21.97 13.68
CA ALA A 49 -12.62 -22.62 14.77
C ALA A 49 -12.52 -21.87 16.11
N ARG A 50 -11.47 -21.07 16.31
CA ARG A 50 -11.24 -20.28 17.53
C ARG A 50 -12.11 -19.02 17.62
N HIS A 51 -12.77 -18.64 16.53
CA HIS A 51 -13.54 -17.40 16.46
C HIS A 51 -15.03 -17.69 16.32
N ASP A 52 -15.87 -16.87 16.98
CA ASP A 52 -17.33 -16.94 16.88
C ASP A 52 -17.85 -15.86 15.93
N GLY A 53 -18.62 -16.28 14.90
CA GLY A 53 -19.27 -15.37 13.95
C GLY A 53 -18.36 -14.79 12.85
N GLY A 54 -19.00 -14.12 11.87
CA GLY A 54 -18.29 -13.46 10.75
C GLY A 54 -17.72 -14.39 9.69
N LYS A 55 -18.05 -15.68 9.73
CA LYS A 55 -17.46 -16.71 8.84
C LYS A 55 -18.24 -16.95 7.55
N GLN A 56 -19.47 -16.44 7.45
CA GLN A 56 -20.40 -16.77 6.36
C GLN A 56 -19.90 -16.31 4.97
N ARG A 57 -19.00 -15.32 4.96
CA ARG A 57 -18.39 -14.78 3.73
C ARG A 57 -16.94 -15.21 3.52
N LEU A 58 -16.46 -16.14 4.37
CA LEU A 58 -15.10 -16.67 4.28
C LEU A 58 -15.13 -18.06 3.66
N ARG A 59 -14.34 -18.27 2.62
CA ARG A 59 -14.07 -19.61 2.09
C ARG A 59 -12.57 -19.89 2.04
N ILE A 60 -12.19 -21.14 2.17
CA ILE A 60 -10.80 -21.58 2.10
C ILE A 60 -10.50 -22.01 0.66
N HIS A 61 -9.36 -21.52 0.13
CA HIS A 61 -8.75 -22.02 -1.09
C HIS A 61 -7.39 -22.66 -0.74
N PRO A 62 -7.18 -23.95 -1.05
CA PRO A 62 -5.97 -24.65 -0.64
C PRO A 62 -4.72 -24.15 -1.36
N ALA A 63 -3.63 -24.04 -0.62
CA ALA A 63 -2.27 -23.85 -1.12
C ALA A 63 -1.30 -24.52 -0.14
N SER A 64 -0.42 -25.38 -0.63
CA SER A 64 0.40 -26.24 0.22
C SER A 64 1.70 -25.62 0.70
N GLU A 65 2.20 -24.60 -0.03
CA GLU A 65 3.51 -23.99 0.21
C GLU A 65 3.38 -22.59 0.82
N VAL A 66 4.42 -22.19 1.57
CA VAL A 66 4.53 -20.85 2.19
C VAL A 66 5.84 -20.21 1.79
N VAL A 67 5.80 -18.95 1.37
CA VAL A 67 7.00 -18.14 1.13
C VAL A 67 7.48 -17.53 2.45
N GLY A 68 8.70 -17.85 2.86
CA GLY A 68 9.30 -17.32 4.09
C GLY A 68 9.65 -15.83 3.98
N MET A 69 9.59 -15.10 5.11
CA MET A 69 9.85 -13.65 5.15
C MET A 69 11.27 -13.26 4.72
N ALA A 70 12.25 -14.12 4.94
CA ALA A 70 13.65 -13.92 4.54
C ALA A 70 14.01 -14.63 3.21
N GLU A 71 13.06 -15.26 2.54
CA GLU A 71 13.31 -16.03 1.32
C GLU A 71 13.61 -15.11 0.13
N LYS A 72 14.60 -15.48 -0.68
CA LYS A 72 14.95 -14.70 -1.88
C LYS A 72 13.81 -14.72 -2.89
N PRO A 73 13.34 -13.56 -3.38
CA PRO A 73 12.22 -13.45 -4.30
C PRO A 73 12.35 -14.34 -5.55
N SER A 74 13.55 -14.41 -6.13
CA SER A 74 13.81 -15.22 -7.32
C SER A 74 13.72 -16.73 -7.05
N VAL A 75 14.04 -17.18 -5.85
CA VAL A 75 13.89 -18.59 -5.43
C VAL A 75 12.40 -18.90 -5.24
N ALA A 76 11.70 -18.11 -4.43
CA ALA A 76 10.27 -18.28 -4.19
C ALA A 76 9.47 -18.34 -5.50
N LEU A 77 9.75 -17.42 -6.44
CA LEU A 77 9.07 -17.36 -7.73
C LEU A 77 9.26 -18.63 -8.57
N ARG A 78 10.46 -19.24 -8.54
CA ARG A 78 10.77 -20.43 -9.35
C ARG A 78 10.27 -21.73 -8.73
N THR A 79 10.43 -21.87 -7.42
CA THR A 79 10.26 -23.15 -6.73
C THR A 79 8.87 -23.30 -6.09
N LYS A 80 8.31 -22.22 -5.52
CA LYS A 80 7.04 -22.27 -4.75
C LYS A 80 5.83 -21.91 -5.60
N LYS A 81 5.48 -22.80 -6.51
CA LYS A 81 4.38 -22.58 -7.45
C LYS A 81 2.99 -22.75 -6.83
N ASP A 82 2.90 -23.49 -5.73
CA ASP A 82 1.67 -23.71 -4.94
C ASP A 82 1.69 -22.92 -3.63
N SER A 83 2.45 -21.84 -3.57
CA SER A 83 2.42 -20.95 -2.39
C SER A 83 1.12 -20.13 -2.33
N SER A 84 0.66 -19.84 -1.10
CA SER A 84 -0.51 -18.99 -0.87
C SER A 84 -0.40 -17.66 -1.63
N MET A 85 0.81 -17.09 -1.70
CA MET A 85 1.11 -15.88 -2.46
C MET A 85 0.90 -16.07 -3.98
N ARG A 86 1.38 -17.19 -4.54
CA ARG A 86 1.26 -17.48 -5.97
C ARG A 86 -0.16 -17.83 -6.35
N VAL A 87 -0.83 -18.64 -5.55
CA VAL A 87 -2.21 -19.05 -5.75
C VAL A 87 -3.15 -17.83 -5.65
N GLY A 88 -2.97 -16.97 -4.63
CA GLY A 88 -3.75 -15.74 -4.49
C GLY A 88 -3.64 -14.80 -5.71
N ALA A 89 -2.43 -14.61 -6.23
CA ALA A 89 -2.22 -13.83 -7.47
C ALA A 89 -2.86 -14.51 -8.69
N ASN A 90 -2.84 -15.85 -8.78
CA ASN A 90 -3.48 -16.59 -9.86
C ASN A 90 -5.02 -16.48 -9.82
N LEU A 91 -5.64 -16.44 -8.64
CA LEU A 91 -7.08 -16.20 -8.51
C LEU A 91 -7.48 -14.85 -9.09
N VAL A 92 -6.68 -13.81 -8.88
CA VAL A 92 -6.92 -12.49 -9.50
C VAL A 92 -6.74 -12.56 -11.01
N LYS A 93 -5.70 -13.24 -11.51
CA LYS A 93 -5.48 -13.41 -12.94
C LYS A 93 -6.63 -14.16 -13.63
N ALA A 94 -7.19 -15.16 -12.96
CA ALA A 94 -8.31 -15.97 -13.47
C ALA A 94 -9.67 -15.25 -13.40
N GLY A 95 -9.74 -14.08 -12.72
CA GLY A 95 -11.01 -13.38 -12.46
C GLY A 95 -11.87 -14.08 -11.41
N GLU A 96 -11.26 -14.95 -10.59
CA GLU A 96 -11.91 -15.61 -9.46
C GLU A 96 -11.88 -14.74 -8.20
N ALA A 97 -10.99 -13.73 -8.17
CA ALA A 97 -10.96 -12.65 -7.19
C ALA A 97 -10.66 -11.33 -7.89
N GLU A 98 -11.19 -10.24 -7.38
CA GLU A 98 -10.97 -8.88 -7.90
C GLU A 98 -9.71 -8.24 -7.34
N ALA A 99 -9.24 -8.68 -6.14
CA ALA A 99 -8.00 -8.21 -5.54
C ALA A 99 -7.32 -9.29 -4.68
N PHE A 100 -6.03 -9.07 -4.39
CA PHE A 100 -5.22 -9.93 -3.53
C PHE A 100 -4.52 -9.11 -2.43
N VAL A 101 -4.59 -9.57 -1.18
CA VAL A 101 -3.94 -8.95 -0.02
C VAL A 101 -2.97 -9.92 0.60
N SER A 102 -1.72 -9.49 0.84
CA SER A 102 -0.70 -10.33 1.51
C SER A 102 0.14 -9.51 2.49
N ALA A 103 0.42 -10.09 3.66
CA ALA A 103 1.41 -9.58 4.61
C ALA A 103 2.80 -10.24 4.43
N GLY A 104 2.96 -11.14 3.47
CA GLY A 104 4.19 -11.88 3.23
C GLY A 104 5.38 -11.02 2.75
N ASN A 105 6.48 -11.66 2.39
CA ASN A 105 7.71 -11.03 1.91
C ASN A 105 7.44 -10.06 0.75
N THR A 106 7.81 -8.78 0.91
CA THR A 106 7.50 -7.71 -0.06
C THR A 106 8.13 -7.95 -1.42
N GLY A 107 9.40 -8.34 -1.46
CA GLY A 107 10.10 -8.61 -2.71
C GLY A 107 9.53 -9.83 -3.46
N ALA A 108 9.16 -10.88 -2.72
CA ALA A 108 8.51 -12.06 -3.31
C ALA A 108 7.11 -11.73 -3.83
N LEU A 109 6.34 -10.91 -3.10
CA LEU A 109 5.03 -10.45 -3.53
C LEU A 109 5.13 -9.64 -4.83
N MET A 110 6.05 -8.66 -4.88
CA MET A 110 6.30 -7.86 -6.08
C MET A 110 6.67 -8.72 -7.28
N ALA A 111 7.64 -9.62 -7.10
CA ALA A 111 8.10 -10.51 -8.18
C ALA A 111 6.96 -11.43 -8.67
N THR A 112 6.19 -12.00 -7.73
CA THR A 112 5.08 -12.89 -8.04
C THR A 112 3.94 -12.14 -8.74
N ALA A 113 3.52 -11.01 -8.18
CA ALA A 113 2.44 -10.20 -8.75
C ALA A 113 2.78 -9.69 -10.16
N ARG A 114 4.00 -9.16 -10.37
CA ARG A 114 4.48 -8.73 -11.69
C ARG A 114 4.54 -9.89 -12.69
N TYR A 115 5.00 -11.05 -12.25
CA TYR A 115 5.09 -12.24 -13.12
C TYR A 115 3.71 -12.75 -13.54
N VAL A 116 2.76 -12.84 -12.59
CA VAL A 116 1.43 -13.41 -12.82
C VAL A 116 0.52 -12.44 -13.53
N LEU A 117 0.40 -11.21 -13.04
CA LEU A 117 -0.59 -10.23 -13.47
C LEU A 117 -0.10 -9.38 -14.62
N LYS A 118 1.23 -9.19 -14.75
CA LYS A 118 1.86 -8.24 -15.67
C LYS A 118 1.47 -6.79 -15.33
N THR A 119 2.04 -5.84 -16.06
CA THR A 119 1.67 -4.43 -15.96
C THR A 119 0.47 -4.10 -16.85
N LEU A 120 -0.23 -3.03 -16.51
CA LEU A 120 -1.24 -2.42 -17.37
C LEU A 120 -0.60 -1.93 -18.67
N PRO A 121 -1.31 -1.99 -19.81
CA PRO A 121 -0.83 -1.38 -21.06
C PRO A 121 -0.51 0.11 -20.85
N GLY A 122 0.66 0.54 -21.29
CA GLY A 122 1.16 1.91 -21.10
C GLY A 122 1.80 2.17 -19.72
N VAL A 123 1.97 1.12 -18.90
CA VAL A 123 2.72 1.22 -17.63
C VAL A 123 3.93 0.28 -17.70
N ASP A 124 5.13 0.85 -17.63
CA ASP A 124 6.39 0.11 -17.72
C ASP A 124 6.72 -0.65 -16.44
N ARG A 125 6.49 -0.01 -15.30
CA ARG A 125 6.79 -0.57 -13.99
C ARG A 125 5.67 -0.30 -12.99
N PRO A 126 5.29 -1.30 -12.16
CA PRO A 126 4.39 -1.07 -11.05
C PRO A 126 5.12 -0.27 -9.96
N ALA A 127 4.40 0.55 -9.22
CA ALA A 127 4.90 1.29 -8.07
C ALA A 127 4.19 0.86 -6.78
N ILE A 128 4.89 0.90 -5.65
CA ILE A 128 4.26 0.75 -4.33
C ILE A 128 3.83 2.13 -3.84
N ALA A 129 2.53 2.29 -3.66
CA ALA A 129 1.94 3.50 -3.11
C ALA A 129 1.69 3.34 -1.60
N GLY A 130 2.25 4.24 -0.81
CA GLY A 130 2.07 4.30 0.64
C GLY A 130 1.31 5.54 1.08
N MET A 131 0.43 5.39 2.07
CA MET A 131 -0.25 6.53 2.70
C MET A 131 0.50 6.95 3.95
N LEU A 132 0.79 8.24 4.07
CA LEU A 132 1.42 8.85 5.25
C LEU A 132 0.45 9.86 5.88
N PRO A 133 0.39 9.94 7.23
CA PRO A 133 -0.39 10.97 7.89
C PRO A 133 0.20 12.36 7.62
N SER A 134 -0.64 13.36 7.48
CA SER A 134 -0.24 14.77 7.43
C SER A 134 -1.12 15.62 8.34
N ILE A 135 -0.72 16.87 8.59
CA ILE A 135 -1.47 17.79 9.46
C ILE A 135 -2.90 18.00 8.94
N LYS A 136 -3.07 18.06 7.63
CA LYS A 136 -4.38 18.29 6.98
C LYS A 136 -5.10 17.00 6.56
N GLY A 137 -4.56 15.81 6.90
CA GLY A 137 -5.16 14.53 6.56
C GLY A 137 -4.13 13.44 6.25
N GLN A 138 -3.89 13.17 4.97
CA GLN A 138 -2.92 12.16 4.55
C GLN A 138 -2.33 12.51 3.18
N THR A 139 -1.09 12.11 2.97
CA THR A 139 -0.35 12.27 1.72
C THR A 139 -0.06 10.90 1.11
N LEU A 140 -0.31 10.74 -0.18
CA LEU A 140 0.05 9.54 -0.94
C LEU A 140 1.48 9.67 -1.45
N MET A 141 2.32 8.69 -1.17
CA MET A 141 3.71 8.66 -1.64
C MET A 141 3.94 7.49 -2.60
N LEU A 142 4.51 7.77 -3.76
CA LEU A 142 4.93 6.82 -4.79
C LEU A 142 6.35 7.17 -5.29
N ASP A 143 7.26 6.27 -5.40
CA ASP A 143 7.31 4.86 -5.08
C ASP A 143 7.93 4.67 -3.68
N VAL A 144 7.42 3.73 -2.87
CA VAL A 144 7.98 3.49 -1.53
C VAL A 144 8.72 2.14 -1.43
N GLY A 145 9.31 1.68 -2.55
CA GLY A 145 10.24 0.55 -2.51
C GLY A 145 10.07 -0.53 -3.56
N ALA A 146 9.39 -0.27 -4.68
CA ALA A 146 9.30 -1.21 -5.80
C ALA A 146 10.47 -1.09 -6.77
N ASN A 147 10.91 0.15 -7.06
CA ASN A 147 11.90 0.44 -8.10
C ASN A 147 13.02 1.32 -7.52
N VAL A 148 14.20 0.75 -7.33
CA VAL A 148 15.35 1.47 -6.77
C VAL A 148 15.85 2.53 -7.75
N ASP A 149 15.96 2.17 -9.03
CA ASP A 149 16.38 3.07 -10.11
C ASP A 149 15.19 3.37 -11.02
N CYS A 150 14.89 4.65 -11.23
CA CYS A 150 13.83 5.13 -12.09
C CYS A 150 14.37 6.04 -13.17
N THR A 151 13.71 6.06 -14.33
CA THR A 151 13.86 7.12 -15.33
C THR A 151 12.86 8.24 -15.04
N ALA A 152 13.05 9.40 -15.67
CA ALA A 152 12.09 10.51 -15.59
C ALA A 152 10.68 10.09 -16.04
N GLU A 153 10.60 9.26 -17.08
CA GLU A 153 9.34 8.72 -17.59
C GLU A 153 8.64 7.81 -16.55
N HIS A 154 9.38 6.99 -15.80
CA HIS A 154 8.79 6.22 -14.71
C HIS A 154 8.16 7.12 -13.65
N LEU A 155 8.84 8.22 -13.27
CA LEU A 155 8.29 9.20 -12.32
C LEU A 155 7.02 9.87 -12.87
N GLY A 156 7.00 10.16 -14.17
CA GLY A 156 5.81 10.65 -14.89
C GLY A 156 4.63 9.67 -14.79
N GLN A 157 4.88 8.38 -15.02
CA GLN A 157 3.86 7.33 -14.90
C GLN A 157 3.39 7.16 -13.44
N PHE A 158 4.29 7.27 -12.46
CA PHE A 158 3.91 7.22 -11.04
C PHE A 158 3.01 8.40 -10.67
N ALA A 159 3.31 9.60 -11.14
CA ALA A 159 2.47 10.78 -10.94
C ALA A 159 1.07 10.59 -11.52
N MET A 160 0.97 10.05 -12.73
CA MET A 160 -0.32 9.72 -13.37
C MET A 160 -1.11 8.71 -12.52
N MET A 161 -0.47 7.64 -12.07
CA MET A 161 -1.14 6.63 -11.22
C MET A 161 -1.56 7.23 -9.86
N GLY A 162 -0.73 8.07 -9.25
CA GLY A 162 -1.03 8.81 -8.03
C GLY A 162 -2.21 9.76 -8.20
N LYS A 163 -2.27 10.51 -9.31
CA LYS A 163 -3.40 11.37 -9.69
C LYS A 163 -4.70 10.57 -9.75
N VAL A 164 -4.69 9.45 -10.44
CA VAL A 164 -5.88 8.59 -10.58
C VAL A 164 -6.33 8.08 -9.21
N TYR A 165 -5.39 7.59 -8.40
CA TYR A 165 -5.71 7.11 -7.05
C TYR A 165 -6.30 8.23 -6.18
N ALA A 166 -5.65 9.38 -6.12
CA ALA A 166 -6.10 10.50 -5.31
C ALA A 166 -7.50 10.99 -5.72
N THR A 167 -7.77 11.03 -7.02
CA THR A 167 -9.10 11.41 -7.54
C THR A 167 -10.15 10.33 -7.24
N ALA A 168 -9.84 9.05 -7.48
CA ALA A 168 -10.82 7.98 -7.41
C ALA A 168 -11.11 7.49 -5.99
N VAL A 169 -10.09 7.43 -5.12
CA VAL A 169 -10.18 6.83 -3.79
C VAL A 169 -10.22 7.88 -2.69
N LEU A 170 -9.40 8.95 -2.81
CA LEU A 170 -9.37 10.02 -1.81
C LEU A 170 -10.42 11.12 -2.07
N GLY A 171 -11.12 11.06 -3.21
CA GLY A 171 -12.16 12.03 -3.56
C GLY A 171 -11.64 13.43 -3.87
N LEU A 172 -10.36 13.56 -4.26
CA LEU A 172 -9.72 14.84 -4.58
C LEU A 172 -9.84 15.12 -6.08
N PRO A 173 -10.72 16.05 -6.53
CA PRO A 173 -10.94 16.29 -7.96
C PRO A 173 -9.74 16.96 -8.64
N ARG A 174 -8.93 17.70 -7.87
CA ARG A 174 -7.71 18.38 -8.33
C ARG A 174 -6.58 18.12 -7.34
N PRO A 175 -6.00 16.90 -7.30
CA PRO A 175 -4.91 16.58 -6.38
C PRO A 175 -3.65 17.40 -6.76
N ARG A 176 -2.98 17.92 -5.73
CA ARG A 176 -1.69 18.63 -5.84
C ARG A 176 -0.59 17.58 -5.83
N ILE A 177 0.22 17.55 -6.86
CA ILE A 177 1.26 16.54 -7.08
C ILE A 177 2.61 17.19 -7.02
N GLY A 178 3.47 16.76 -6.10
CA GLY A 178 4.85 17.24 -5.94
C GLY A 178 5.86 16.17 -6.31
N LEU A 179 7.01 16.59 -6.77
CA LEU A 179 8.18 15.75 -7.03
C LEU A 179 9.16 15.90 -5.86
N LEU A 180 9.45 14.79 -5.16
CA LEU A 180 10.34 14.81 -4.01
C LEU A 180 11.77 15.20 -4.43
N ASN A 181 12.32 16.19 -3.76
CA ASN A 181 13.63 16.75 -4.07
C ASN A 181 14.34 17.20 -2.78
N ILE A 182 15.58 17.71 -2.92
CA ILE A 182 16.43 18.25 -1.86
C ILE A 182 16.23 19.76 -1.64
N GLY A 183 15.29 20.37 -2.31
CA GLY A 183 14.93 21.79 -2.25
C GLY A 183 13.85 22.08 -3.28
N GLU A 184 13.11 23.18 -3.09
CA GLU A 184 11.98 23.56 -3.94
C GLU A 184 12.39 24.19 -5.28
N GLU A 185 13.64 24.71 -5.37
CA GLU A 185 14.10 25.42 -6.57
C GLU A 185 14.25 24.46 -7.76
N GLU A 186 13.93 24.93 -8.97
CA GLU A 186 13.97 24.14 -10.21
C GLU A 186 15.35 23.59 -10.57
N ILE A 187 16.41 24.27 -10.13
CA ILE A 187 17.80 23.86 -10.39
C ILE A 187 18.27 22.69 -9.52
N LYS A 188 17.53 22.36 -8.45
CA LYS A 188 17.90 21.30 -7.51
C LYS A 188 17.61 19.90 -8.05
N GLY A 189 18.28 18.94 -7.45
CA GLY A 189 18.13 17.52 -7.79
C GLY A 189 19.11 17.04 -8.86
N ASN A 190 19.04 15.73 -9.09
CA ASN A 190 19.82 15.08 -10.16
C ASN A 190 19.12 15.25 -11.53
N GLU A 191 19.78 14.81 -12.59
CA GLU A 191 19.27 14.98 -13.97
C GLU A 191 17.90 14.29 -14.17
N VAL A 192 17.69 13.11 -13.58
CA VAL A 192 16.42 12.39 -13.67
C VAL A 192 15.27 13.20 -13.04
N VAL A 193 15.51 13.83 -11.90
CA VAL A 193 14.51 14.66 -11.21
C VAL A 193 14.19 15.93 -12.01
N LYS A 194 15.19 16.57 -12.60
CA LYS A 194 14.98 17.76 -13.45
C LYS A 194 14.16 17.42 -14.70
N GLU A 195 14.54 16.37 -15.41
CA GLU A 195 13.79 15.86 -16.57
C GLU A 195 12.36 15.47 -16.18
N ALA A 196 12.18 14.78 -15.05
CA ALA A 196 10.85 14.43 -14.54
C ALA A 196 10.01 15.67 -14.22
N SER A 197 10.61 16.74 -13.67
CA SER A 197 9.90 18.00 -13.41
C SER A 197 9.33 18.62 -14.68
N GLU A 198 10.10 18.60 -15.78
CA GLU A 198 9.64 19.09 -17.09
C GLU A 198 8.46 18.24 -17.63
N ILE A 199 8.58 16.91 -17.55
CA ILE A 199 7.51 15.97 -17.95
C ILE A 199 6.24 16.22 -17.12
N LEU A 200 6.37 16.35 -15.80
CA LEU A 200 5.22 16.55 -14.92
C LEU A 200 4.55 17.91 -15.16
N ARG A 201 5.33 18.97 -15.38
CA ARG A 201 4.80 20.29 -15.72
C ARG A 201 3.99 20.26 -17.01
N SER A 202 4.52 19.61 -18.02
CA SER A 202 3.83 19.46 -19.33
C SER A 202 2.53 18.63 -19.20
N ARG A 203 2.56 17.48 -18.52
CA ARG A 203 1.43 16.54 -18.45
C ARG A 203 0.35 16.89 -17.43
N LEU A 204 0.70 17.56 -16.33
CA LEU A 204 -0.20 17.82 -15.21
C LEU A 204 -0.65 19.30 -15.11
N GLY A 205 0.09 20.23 -15.71
CA GLY A 205 -0.21 21.66 -15.63
C GLY A 205 -0.29 22.16 -14.19
N GLU A 206 -1.35 22.87 -13.84
CA GLU A 206 -1.58 23.43 -12.50
C GLU A 206 -1.67 22.42 -11.35
N ARG A 207 -1.81 21.13 -11.66
CA ARG A 207 -1.80 20.08 -10.62
C ARG A 207 -0.39 19.74 -10.13
N PHE A 208 0.62 20.04 -10.93
CA PHE A 208 2.01 19.89 -10.53
C PHE A 208 2.45 21.13 -9.75
N VAL A 209 2.68 20.96 -8.45
CA VAL A 209 3.08 22.05 -7.55
C VAL A 209 4.59 22.32 -7.56
N GLY A 210 5.37 21.53 -8.32
CA GLY A 210 6.82 21.65 -8.40
C GLY A 210 7.55 20.66 -7.50
N ASN A 211 8.81 20.99 -7.19
CA ASN A 211 9.61 20.23 -6.25
C ASN A 211 9.09 20.43 -4.82
N VAL A 212 9.16 19.39 -4.01
CA VAL A 212 8.77 19.41 -2.60
C VAL A 212 9.86 18.74 -1.76
N GLU A 213 10.07 19.22 -0.55
CA GLU A 213 10.99 18.61 0.40
C GLU A 213 10.33 17.48 1.21
N ALA A 214 11.15 16.67 1.86
CA ALA A 214 10.64 15.56 2.68
C ALA A 214 9.80 16.03 3.89
N SER A 215 9.99 17.26 4.37
CA SER A 215 9.17 17.92 5.39
C SER A 215 7.73 18.15 4.93
N ASP A 216 7.52 18.48 3.65
CA ASP A 216 6.23 18.87 3.10
C ASP A 216 5.24 17.70 3.03
N ILE A 217 5.77 16.46 3.00
CA ILE A 217 4.97 15.24 3.09
C ILE A 217 3.97 15.31 4.27
N PHE A 218 4.39 15.95 5.38
CA PHE A 218 3.60 15.98 6.62
C PHE A 218 2.77 17.25 6.79
N MET A 219 3.01 18.29 5.98
CA MET A 219 2.31 19.59 6.11
C MET A 219 0.90 19.56 5.52
N GLY A 220 0.66 18.70 4.53
CA GLY A 220 -0.64 18.57 3.86
C GLY A 220 -0.89 19.66 2.81
N ASP A 221 0.18 20.25 2.28
CA ASP A 221 0.13 21.18 1.17
C ASP A 221 0.31 20.47 -0.18
N VAL A 222 0.67 19.20 -0.15
CA VAL A 222 0.74 18.28 -1.28
C VAL A 222 -0.08 17.03 -0.99
N ASP A 223 -0.81 16.52 -1.99
CA ASP A 223 -1.69 15.35 -1.84
C ASP A 223 -1.01 14.06 -2.33
N VAL A 224 -0.13 14.19 -3.33
CA VAL A 224 0.65 13.10 -3.92
C VAL A 224 2.10 13.53 -4.03
N VAL A 225 3.02 12.75 -3.47
CA VAL A 225 4.47 12.95 -3.59
C VAL A 225 5.07 11.82 -4.40
N VAL A 226 5.81 12.17 -5.45
CA VAL A 226 6.44 11.21 -6.37
C VAL A 226 7.93 11.18 -6.14
N CYS A 227 8.50 9.97 -6.11
CA CYS A 227 9.94 9.73 -6.01
C CYS A 227 10.30 8.35 -6.56
N ASP A 228 11.59 8.03 -6.67
CA ASP A 228 12.03 6.65 -6.85
C ASP A 228 11.84 5.83 -5.57
N GLY A 229 11.86 4.50 -5.73
CA GLY A 229 11.59 3.60 -4.60
C GLY A 229 12.71 3.53 -3.57
N PHE A 230 13.95 3.93 -3.90
CA PHE A 230 15.03 4.02 -2.91
C PHE A 230 14.78 5.17 -1.96
N VAL A 231 14.60 6.37 -2.48
CA VAL A 231 14.32 7.59 -1.69
C VAL A 231 13.01 7.42 -0.91
N GLY A 232 11.96 6.91 -1.56
CA GLY A 232 10.67 6.69 -0.91
C GLY A 232 10.72 5.67 0.21
N ASN A 233 11.43 4.56 0.04
CA ASN A 233 11.57 3.56 1.09
C ASN A 233 12.41 4.09 2.28
N VAL A 234 13.48 4.83 2.00
CA VAL A 234 14.29 5.47 3.05
C VAL A 234 13.43 6.46 3.84
N SER A 235 12.69 7.34 3.16
CA SER A 235 11.78 8.32 3.80
C SER A 235 10.73 7.64 4.66
N LEU A 236 10.06 6.60 4.14
CA LEU A 236 9.08 5.80 4.88
C LEU A 236 9.69 5.15 6.13
N LYS A 237 10.85 4.49 5.99
CA LYS A 237 11.49 3.78 7.11
C LYS A 237 12.05 4.72 8.17
N THR A 238 12.53 5.90 7.78
CA THR A 238 12.96 6.96 8.71
C THR A 238 11.76 7.48 9.50
N THR A 239 10.65 7.74 8.85
CA THR A 239 9.39 8.16 9.49
C THR A 239 8.86 7.11 10.47
N GLU A 240 8.82 5.84 10.07
CA GLU A 240 8.45 4.73 10.95
C GLU A 240 9.38 4.61 12.16
N GLY A 241 10.69 4.80 11.95
CA GLY A 241 11.70 4.79 13.01
C GLY A 241 11.50 5.92 14.01
N LEU A 242 11.27 7.13 13.51
CA LEU A 242 11.01 8.31 14.34
C LEU A 242 9.72 8.16 15.16
N ALA A 243 8.66 7.67 14.57
CA ALA A 243 7.40 7.42 15.28
C ALA A 243 7.56 6.42 16.44
N ARG A 244 8.36 5.36 16.22
CA ARG A 244 8.72 4.39 17.28
C ARG A 244 9.54 5.01 18.38
N LEU A 245 10.55 5.83 18.04
CA LEU A 245 11.40 6.54 19.00
C LEU A 245 10.59 7.47 19.89
N LEU A 246 9.73 8.30 19.29
CA LEU A 246 8.86 9.22 20.04
C LEU A 246 7.89 8.46 20.97
N THR A 247 7.32 7.36 20.49
CA THR A 247 6.45 6.50 21.30
C THR A 247 7.20 5.89 22.49
N HIS A 248 8.45 5.48 22.29
CA HIS A 248 9.30 4.93 23.35
C HIS A 248 9.56 5.99 24.42
N PHE A 249 10.02 7.18 24.05
CA PHE A 249 10.30 8.25 25.00
C PHE A 249 9.05 8.73 25.74
N LEU A 250 7.90 8.80 25.09
CA LEU A 250 6.64 9.11 25.77
C LEU A 250 6.31 8.08 26.85
N ARG A 251 6.45 6.78 26.54
CA ARG A 251 6.21 5.70 27.51
C ARG A 251 7.18 5.78 28.70
N GLU A 252 8.45 6.00 28.44
CA GLU A 252 9.48 6.14 29.46
C GLU A 252 9.18 7.34 30.37
N SER A 253 8.91 8.52 29.80
CA SER A 253 8.60 9.75 30.56
C SER A 253 7.38 9.59 31.46
N PHE A 254 6.30 9.02 30.95
CA PHE A 254 5.10 8.76 31.75
C PHE A 254 5.27 7.61 32.75
N GLY A 255 6.23 6.72 32.54
CA GLY A 255 6.56 5.62 33.46
C GLY A 255 7.50 6.00 34.61
N ALA A 256 8.17 7.15 34.55
CA ALA A 256 9.30 7.51 35.39
C ALA A 256 8.96 7.68 36.91
N SER A 257 7.74 8.07 37.25
CA SER A 257 7.32 8.28 38.64
C SER A 257 5.83 8.05 38.87
N LEU A 258 5.40 7.99 40.13
CA LEU A 258 3.98 7.91 40.45
C LEU A 258 3.22 9.17 40.01
N TRP A 259 3.84 10.34 40.09
CA TRP A 259 3.24 11.60 39.62
C TRP A 259 3.04 11.63 38.10
N THR A 260 4.02 11.17 37.33
CA THR A 260 3.88 11.10 35.89
C THR A 260 2.85 10.06 35.45
N LYS A 261 2.71 8.95 36.21
CA LYS A 261 1.63 7.96 35.96
C LYS A 261 0.25 8.53 36.25
N LEU A 262 0.08 9.34 37.29
CA LEU A 262 -1.17 10.08 37.56
C LEU A 262 -1.44 11.11 36.47
N GLY A 263 -0.41 11.85 36.06
CA GLY A 263 -0.47 12.77 34.92
C GLY A 263 -0.89 12.06 33.60
N TYR A 264 -0.39 10.84 33.34
CA TYR A 264 -0.83 10.03 32.22
C TYR A 264 -2.34 9.71 32.28
N LEU A 265 -2.86 9.34 33.47
CA LEU A 265 -4.28 9.05 33.62
C LEU A 265 -5.15 10.28 33.32
N ALA A 266 -4.73 11.46 33.80
CA ALA A 266 -5.42 12.72 33.50
C ALA A 266 -5.33 13.10 32.01
N ALA A 267 -4.16 12.89 31.36
CA ALA A 267 -3.93 13.18 29.94
C ALA A 267 -4.46 12.09 28.98
N ARG A 268 -4.93 10.96 29.50
CA ARG A 268 -5.35 9.79 28.70
C ARG A 268 -6.32 10.11 27.56
N PRO A 269 -7.34 10.99 27.70
CA PRO A 269 -8.23 11.34 26.59
C PRO A 269 -7.48 12.04 25.44
N ALA A 270 -6.63 13.02 25.77
CA ALA A 270 -5.84 13.75 24.76
C ALA A 270 -4.81 12.82 24.06
N LEU A 271 -4.12 11.98 24.85
CA LEU A 271 -3.17 10.98 24.31
C LEU A 271 -3.86 9.93 23.44
N ARG A 272 -5.10 9.57 23.75
CA ARG A 272 -5.90 8.68 22.91
C ARG A 272 -6.19 9.33 21.56
N THR A 273 -6.65 10.57 21.55
CA THR A 273 -6.91 11.34 20.32
C THR A 273 -5.64 11.48 19.47
N PHE A 274 -4.51 11.81 20.12
CA PHE A 274 -3.22 11.87 19.44
C PHE A 274 -2.84 10.53 18.82
N ARG A 275 -2.86 9.45 19.64
CA ARG A 275 -2.56 8.09 19.16
C ARG A 275 -3.44 7.68 17.98
N ASP A 276 -4.73 8.00 18.05
CA ASP A 276 -5.68 7.67 16.99
C ASP A 276 -5.38 8.39 15.67
N ARG A 277 -4.75 9.56 15.69
CA ARG A 277 -4.31 10.29 14.50
C ARG A 277 -3.02 9.72 13.89
N VAL A 278 -2.09 9.29 14.74
CA VAL A 278 -0.76 8.83 14.30
C VAL A 278 -0.62 7.31 14.29
N ASP A 279 -1.68 6.54 14.53
CA ASP A 279 -1.64 5.07 14.55
C ASP A 279 -1.32 4.51 13.17
N PRO A 280 -0.11 3.94 12.95
CA PRO A 280 0.33 3.46 11.66
C PRO A 280 -0.55 2.30 11.14
N ARG A 281 -1.26 1.61 12.03
CA ARG A 281 -2.14 0.50 11.66
C ARG A 281 -3.32 0.94 10.80
N LYS A 282 -3.80 2.19 10.98
CA LYS A 282 -4.87 2.80 10.19
C LYS A 282 -4.45 3.05 8.74
N TYR A 283 -3.16 3.28 8.52
CA TYR A 283 -2.56 3.53 7.20
C TYR A 283 -2.02 2.27 6.55
N ASN A 284 -2.09 1.12 7.24
CA ASN A 284 -1.59 -0.15 6.73
C ASN A 284 -2.24 -0.53 5.39
N GLY A 285 -1.45 -1.19 4.55
CA GLY A 285 -1.82 -1.57 3.19
C GLY A 285 -1.19 -0.63 2.15
N ALA A 286 0.02 -0.93 1.74
CA ALA A 286 0.65 -0.32 0.57
C ALA A 286 0.12 -0.97 -0.70
N ILE A 287 -0.13 -0.18 -1.74
CA ILE A 287 -0.84 -0.62 -2.94
C ILE A 287 0.16 -0.78 -4.07
N LEU A 288 0.13 -1.91 -4.77
CA LEU A 288 0.92 -2.13 -5.98
C LEU A 288 0.15 -1.60 -7.19
N LEU A 289 0.33 -0.31 -7.51
CA LEU A 289 -0.31 0.34 -8.65
C LEU A 289 0.38 -0.05 -9.96
N GLY A 290 -0.38 -0.07 -11.05
CA GLY A 290 0.14 -0.34 -12.40
C GLY A 290 0.16 -1.82 -12.80
N LEU A 291 -0.30 -2.74 -11.95
CA LEU A 291 -0.50 -4.15 -12.30
C LEU A 291 -1.87 -4.40 -12.93
N ASN A 292 -1.98 -5.44 -13.77
CA ASN A 292 -3.25 -5.92 -14.34
C ASN A 292 -4.15 -6.64 -13.34
N GLY A 293 -4.05 -6.27 -12.05
CA GLY A 293 -4.86 -6.78 -10.96
C GLY A 293 -4.52 -6.00 -9.70
N ILE A 294 -5.46 -5.89 -8.80
CA ILE A 294 -5.29 -5.15 -7.55
C ILE A 294 -4.53 -6.02 -6.56
N VAL A 295 -3.39 -5.51 -6.07
CA VAL A 295 -2.58 -6.16 -5.03
C VAL A 295 -2.28 -5.18 -3.93
N VAL A 296 -2.54 -5.57 -2.69
CA VAL A 296 -2.28 -4.77 -1.49
C VAL A 296 -1.30 -5.50 -0.59
N LYS A 297 -0.21 -4.82 -0.23
CA LYS A 297 0.80 -5.30 0.71
C LYS A 297 0.51 -4.79 2.11
N SER A 298 0.17 -5.69 3.01
CA SER A 298 0.11 -5.40 4.44
C SER A 298 1.50 -5.51 5.09
N HIS A 299 1.74 -4.81 6.18
CA HIS A 299 2.99 -4.94 6.94
C HIS A 299 3.19 -6.37 7.45
N GLY A 300 4.44 -6.87 7.45
CA GLY A 300 4.74 -8.24 7.87
C GLY A 300 4.34 -8.56 9.31
N SER A 301 4.49 -7.60 10.22
CA SER A 301 4.11 -7.72 11.63
C SER A 301 2.69 -7.22 11.93
N ALA A 302 1.83 -7.09 10.92
CA ALA A 302 0.46 -6.61 11.10
C ALA A 302 -0.30 -7.44 12.13
N ASP A 303 -1.00 -6.76 13.03
CA ASP A 303 -2.03 -7.35 13.88
C ASP A 303 -3.35 -7.51 13.08
N PRO A 304 -4.36 -8.19 13.62
CA PRO A 304 -5.64 -8.39 12.91
C PRO A 304 -6.30 -7.09 12.47
N PHE A 305 -6.26 -6.04 13.29
CA PHE A 305 -6.81 -4.73 12.94
C PHE A 305 -6.06 -4.10 11.76
N ALA A 306 -4.74 -4.10 11.78
CA ALA A 306 -3.94 -3.59 10.66
C ALA A 306 -4.21 -4.37 9.36
N PHE A 307 -4.32 -5.70 9.45
CA PHE A 307 -4.61 -6.53 8.28
C PHE A 307 -6.01 -6.23 7.72
N SER A 308 -7.04 -6.04 8.58
CA SER A 308 -8.37 -5.63 8.13
C SER A 308 -8.37 -4.28 7.40
N ARG A 309 -7.51 -3.33 7.82
CA ARG A 309 -7.36 -2.05 7.10
C ARG A 309 -6.78 -2.22 5.69
N ALA A 310 -5.81 -3.13 5.53
CA ALA A 310 -5.28 -3.46 4.21
C ALA A 310 -6.36 -4.12 3.32
N ILE A 311 -7.22 -4.98 3.88
CA ILE A 311 -8.37 -5.55 3.19
C ILE A 311 -9.35 -4.45 2.76
N GLY A 312 -9.73 -3.53 3.67
CA GLY A 312 -10.62 -2.41 3.35
C GLY A 312 -10.09 -1.53 2.22
N LYS A 313 -8.75 -1.32 2.14
CA LYS A 313 -8.16 -0.63 0.98
C LYS A 313 -8.35 -1.41 -0.32
N ALA A 314 -8.18 -2.74 -0.29
CA ALA A 314 -8.40 -3.57 -1.48
C ALA A 314 -9.86 -3.47 -1.96
N VAL A 315 -10.83 -3.52 -1.03
CA VAL A 315 -12.26 -3.30 -1.34
C VAL A 315 -12.47 -1.94 -1.99
N GLY A 316 -11.98 -0.86 -1.38
CA GLY A 316 -12.12 0.49 -1.94
C GLY A 316 -11.50 0.66 -3.33
N LEU A 317 -10.36 -0.01 -3.62
CA LEU A 317 -9.76 -0.01 -4.95
C LEU A 317 -10.64 -0.68 -6.01
N VAL A 318 -11.28 -1.80 -5.65
CA VAL A 318 -12.20 -2.53 -6.54
C VAL A 318 -13.45 -1.69 -6.81
N GLU A 319 -14.10 -1.18 -5.76
CA GLU A 319 -15.33 -0.39 -5.86
C GLU A 319 -15.13 0.88 -6.69
N ASN A 320 -13.97 1.53 -6.54
CA ASN A 320 -13.63 2.74 -7.29
C ASN A 320 -13.04 2.45 -8.68
N ARG A 321 -12.93 1.18 -9.10
CA ARG A 321 -12.43 0.75 -10.41
C ARG A 321 -11.08 1.39 -10.77
N VAL A 322 -10.15 1.42 -9.81
CA VAL A 322 -8.90 2.16 -9.94
C VAL A 322 -8.06 1.66 -11.12
N ASN A 323 -7.95 0.36 -11.30
CA ASN A 323 -7.18 -0.23 -12.40
C ASN A 323 -7.74 0.13 -13.79
N GLU A 324 -9.06 0.22 -13.94
CA GLU A 324 -9.68 0.64 -15.20
C GLU A 324 -9.38 2.11 -15.52
N LYS A 325 -9.41 2.96 -14.48
CA LYS A 325 -9.09 4.38 -14.61
C LYS A 325 -7.62 4.61 -14.93
N ILE A 326 -6.69 3.88 -14.27
CA ILE A 326 -5.25 3.94 -14.61
C ILE A 326 -5.02 3.49 -16.04
N ARG A 327 -5.65 2.40 -16.48
CA ARG A 327 -5.53 1.90 -17.86
C ARG A 327 -5.94 2.95 -18.88
N ARG A 328 -7.07 3.64 -18.66
CA ARG A 328 -7.55 4.69 -19.57
C ARG A 328 -6.58 5.86 -19.67
N GLU A 329 -6.08 6.33 -18.52
CA GLU A 329 -5.11 7.43 -18.48
C GLU A 329 -3.78 7.05 -19.15
N ALA A 330 -3.27 5.84 -18.87
CA ALA A 330 -2.05 5.35 -19.50
C ALA A 330 -2.17 5.22 -21.02
N GLN A 331 -3.31 4.71 -21.51
CA GLN A 331 -3.57 4.62 -22.95
C GLN A 331 -3.69 5.99 -23.63
N ALA A 332 -4.29 6.98 -22.94
CA ALA A 332 -4.37 8.34 -23.45
C ALA A 332 -2.98 8.98 -23.61
N LEU A 333 -2.08 8.79 -22.62
CA LEU A 333 -0.70 9.29 -22.71
C LEU A 333 0.04 8.70 -23.91
N VAL A 334 -0.05 7.38 -24.14
CA VAL A 334 0.59 6.72 -25.29
C VAL A 334 0.04 7.24 -26.62
N ALA A 335 -1.27 7.49 -26.70
CA ALA A 335 -1.90 8.02 -27.92
C ALA A 335 -1.45 9.46 -28.23
N ASP A 336 -1.32 10.31 -27.20
CA ASP A 336 -0.86 11.70 -27.36
C ASP A 336 0.61 11.77 -27.82
N GLU A 337 1.47 10.90 -27.31
CA GLU A 337 2.87 10.77 -27.73
C GLU A 337 2.99 10.26 -29.17
N GLY A 338 2.16 9.31 -29.60
CA GLY A 338 2.12 8.81 -30.96
C GLY A 338 1.62 9.83 -31.99
N ASN A 339 0.87 10.85 -31.57
CA ASN A 339 0.41 11.94 -32.42
C ASN A 339 1.40 13.12 -32.49
N ALA A 340 2.35 13.19 -31.57
CA ALA A 340 3.37 14.26 -31.49
C ALA A 340 4.69 13.89 -32.16
N ALA A 341 4.89 12.62 -32.53
CA ALA A 341 6.05 12.08 -33.27
C ALA A 341 5.76 11.96 -34.78
#